data_ac9c7b5a855bf0582c272a62375181ce
#
_entry.id   ac9c7b5a855bf0582c272a62375181ce
#
_cell.length_a   1.000
_cell.length_b   1.000
_cell.length_c   1.000
_cell.angle_alpha   90.00
_cell.angle_beta   90.00
_cell.angle_gamma   90.00
#
_symmetry.space_group_name_H-M   'P 1'
#
loop_
_entity.id
_entity.type
_entity.pdbx_description
1 polymer ?
#
loop_
_entity_poly.entity_id
_entity_poly.type
_entity_poly.pdbx_seq_one_letter_code
_entity_poly.pdbx_strand_id
1 'polypeptide(L)' 'MVVKLSCIENAKEFCKIVSSSQYKDIDIDLQCGRYVIDAKSLLGILSVDLRKQMKLVFHGEKNDEIRLKKEIEKFLIDE' A
#
# COMPACT_ATOMS: atom_id res chain seq x y z
N MET A 1 -3.18 8.99 0.82
CA MET A 1 -2.21 8.67 -0.24
C MET A 1 -2.88 7.83 -1.33
N VAL A 2 -2.54 8.09 -2.57
CA VAL A 2 -3.02 7.29 -3.70
C VAL A 2 -1.84 6.57 -4.31
N VAL A 3 -1.99 5.27 -4.54
CA VAL A 3 -0.93 4.44 -5.11
C VAL A 3 -1.42 3.73 -6.37
N LYS A 4 -0.49 3.39 -7.23
CA LYS A 4 -0.74 2.56 -8.41
C LYS A 4 0.42 1.60 -8.56
N LEU A 5 0.13 0.31 -8.53
CA LEU A 5 1.18 -0.71 -8.55
C LEU A 5 1.55 -1.16 -9.96
N SER A 6 0.56 -1.28 -10.82
CA SER A 6 0.71 -1.55 -12.25
C SER A 6 1.07 -2.98 -12.63
N CYS A 7 1.92 -3.67 -11.88
CA CYS A 7 2.35 -5.02 -12.21
C CYS A 7 2.61 -5.85 -10.95
N ILE A 8 2.76 -7.16 -11.14
CA ILE A 8 2.94 -8.10 -10.02
C ILE A 8 4.25 -7.84 -9.28
N GLU A 9 5.33 -7.52 -9.98
CA GLU A 9 6.62 -7.24 -9.37
C GLU A 9 6.54 -6.04 -8.43
N ASN A 10 5.85 -5.00 -8.85
CA ASN A 10 5.62 -3.82 -8.01
C ASN A 10 4.75 -4.14 -6.80
N ALA A 11 3.73 -4.98 -7.00
CA ALA A 11 2.87 -5.41 -5.90
C ALA A 11 3.66 -6.16 -4.84
N LYS A 12 4.56 -7.05 -5.26
CA LYS A 12 5.42 -7.80 -4.34
C LYS A 12 6.35 -6.87 -3.57
N GLU A 13 6.97 -5.92 -4.25
CA GLU A 13 7.87 -4.96 -3.61
C GLU A 13 7.12 -4.09 -2.62
N PHE A 14 5.96 -3.56 -3.02
CA PHE A 14 5.12 -2.74 -2.16
C PHE A 14 4.71 -3.52 -0.89
N CYS A 15 4.22 -4.75 -1.07
CA CYS A 15 3.81 -5.60 0.04
C CYS A 15 4.97 -5.86 1.00
N LYS A 16 6.16 -6.10 0.48
CA LYS A 16 7.36 -6.31 1.29
C LYS A 16 7.68 -5.09 2.14
N ILE A 17 7.58 -3.89 1.57
CA ILE A 17 7.86 -2.66 2.29
C ILE A 17 6.87 -2.46 3.44
N VAL A 18 5.56 -2.54 3.17
CA VAL A 18 4.55 -2.30 4.20
C VAL A 18 4.51 -3.41 5.25
N SER A 19 5.05 -4.58 4.94
CA SER A 19 5.10 -5.71 5.87
C SER A 19 6.39 -5.76 6.69
N SER A 20 7.27 -4.77 6.52
CA SER A 20 8.52 -4.75 7.28
C SER A 20 8.25 -4.58 8.78
N SER A 21 9.24 -4.95 9.60
CA SER A 21 9.07 -4.98 11.05
C SER A 21 8.70 -3.62 11.65
N GLN A 22 9.09 -2.53 11.02
CA GLN A 22 8.78 -1.18 11.53
C GLN A 22 7.29 -0.85 11.44
N TYR A 23 6.51 -1.58 10.63
CA TYR A 23 5.06 -1.36 10.49
C TYR A 23 4.24 -2.55 11.00
N LYS A 24 4.85 -3.49 11.73
CA LYS A 24 4.19 -4.75 12.11
C LYS A 24 2.92 -4.56 12.94
N ASP A 25 2.87 -3.52 13.75
CA ASP A 25 1.72 -3.26 14.63
C ASP A 25 0.79 -2.18 14.07
N ILE A 26 0.98 -1.78 12.82
CA ILE A 26 0.21 -0.72 12.18
C ILE A 26 -0.65 -1.34 11.08
N ASP A 27 -1.94 -1.05 11.11
CA ASP A 27 -2.84 -1.49 10.05
C ASP A 27 -2.70 -0.55 8.85
N ILE A 28 -2.48 -1.14 7.67
CA ILE A 28 -2.36 -0.40 6.42
C ILE A 28 -3.30 -1.05 5.42
N ASP A 29 -4.28 -0.28 4.93
CA ASP A 29 -5.29 -0.79 4.02
C ASP A 29 -5.20 -0.14 2.65
N LEU A 30 -5.65 -0.87 1.64
CA LEU A 30 -5.83 -0.34 0.29
C LEU A 30 -7.31 -0.39 -0.05
N GLN A 31 -7.86 0.74 -0.49
CA GLN A 31 -9.25 0.83 -0.93
C GLN A 31 -9.28 0.83 -2.45
N CYS A 32 -9.97 -0.17 -3.01
CA CYS A 32 -10.14 -0.35 -4.44
C CYS A 32 -11.63 -0.30 -4.76
N GLY A 33 -12.15 0.88 -5.13
CA GLY A 33 -13.57 1.04 -5.30
C GLY A 33 -14.29 0.76 -3.99
N ARG A 34 -15.14 -0.27 -3.99
CA ARG A 34 -15.88 -0.66 -2.79
C ARG A 34 -15.17 -1.73 -1.95
N TYR A 35 -13.99 -2.17 -2.38
CA TYR A 35 -13.25 -3.21 -1.66
C TYR A 35 -12.17 -2.58 -0.80
N VAL A 36 -11.98 -3.14 0.40
CA VAL A 36 -10.87 -2.78 1.29
C VAL A 36 -10.05 -4.03 1.49
N ILE A 37 -8.76 -3.96 1.17
CA ILE A 37 -7.85 -5.07 1.32
C ILE A 37 -6.69 -4.69 2.24
N ASP A 38 -6.14 -5.69 2.94
CA ASP A 38 -4.99 -5.49 3.80
C ASP A 38 -3.75 -5.32 2.90
N ALA A 39 -3.08 -4.17 3.00
CA ALA A 39 -1.89 -3.90 2.19
C ALA A 39 -0.75 -4.88 2.47
N LYS A 40 -0.79 -5.58 3.59
CA LYS A 40 0.22 -6.59 3.95
C LYS A 40 -0.11 -7.98 3.41
N SER A 41 -1.28 -8.13 2.77
CA SER A 41 -1.70 -9.40 2.19
C SER A 41 -1.42 -9.42 0.70
N LEU A 42 -0.39 -10.14 0.29
CA LEU A 42 -0.05 -10.22 -1.14
C LEU A 42 -1.19 -10.84 -1.94
N LEU A 43 -1.84 -11.87 -1.40
CA LEU A 43 -2.97 -12.49 -2.08
C LEU A 43 -4.13 -11.52 -2.27
N GLY A 44 -4.38 -10.69 -1.26
CA GLY A 44 -5.41 -9.65 -1.36
C GLY A 44 -5.07 -8.64 -2.45
N ILE A 45 -3.82 -8.18 -2.48
CA ILE A 45 -3.37 -7.22 -3.49
C ILE A 45 -3.50 -7.81 -4.89
N LEU A 46 -3.10 -9.08 -5.07
CA LEU A 46 -3.15 -9.72 -6.38
C LEU A 46 -4.57 -10.05 -6.85
N SER A 47 -5.56 -9.94 -5.97
CA SER A 47 -6.95 -10.20 -6.33
C SER A 47 -7.65 -9.02 -7.00
N VAL A 48 -7.02 -7.84 -7.02
CA VAL A 48 -7.61 -6.64 -7.61
C VAL A 48 -6.85 -6.24 -8.89
N ASP A 49 -7.43 -5.31 -9.64
CA ASP A 49 -6.80 -4.83 -10.87
C ASP A 49 -5.67 -3.85 -10.52
N LEU A 50 -4.42 -4.30 -10.66
CA LEU A 50 -3.24 -3.52 -10.30
C LEU A 50 -3.03 -2.28 -11.17
N ARG A 51 -3.74 -2.18 -12.30
CA ARG A 51 -3.64 -1.03 -13.19
C ARG A 51 -4.44 0.17 -12.67
N LYS A 52 -5.33 -0.07 -11.70
CA LYS A 52 -6.16 0.98 -11.13
C LYS A 52 -5.49 1.65 -9.95
N GLN A 53 -5.86 2.91 -9.72
CA GLN A 53 -5.41 3.64 -8.56
C GLN A 53 -6.11 3.10 -7.32
N MET A 54 -5.40 3.08 -6.21
CA MET A 54 -5.93 2.64 -4.93
C MET A 54 -5.62 3.68 -3.87
N LYS A 55 -6.53 3.85 -2.93
CA LYS A 55 -6.30 4.76 -1.81
C LYS A 55 -5.65 3.98 -0.67
N LEU A 56 -4.50 4.45 -0.20
CA LEU A 56 -3.83 3.85 0.94
C LEU A 56 -4.31 4.56 2.21
N VAL A 57 -4.78 3.76 3.18
CA VAL A 57 -5.22 4.27 4.48
C VAL A 57 -4.26 3.75 5.54
N PHE A 58 -3.57 4.67 6.19
CA PHE A 58 -2.54 4.37 7.19
C PHE A 58 -3.11 4.63 8.58
N HIS A 59 -3.13 3.59 9.44
CA HIS A 59 -3.70 3.67 10.78
C HIS A 59 -2.62 3.76 11.86
N GLY A 60 -1.63 4.61 11.64
CA GLY A 60 -0.54 4.79 12.59
C GLY A 60 -0.26 6.26 12.85
N GLU A 61 0.87 6.53 13.51
CA GLU A 61 1.27 7.89 13.81
C GLU A 61 1.84 8.59 12.59
N LYS A 62 1.80 9.92 12.61
CA LYS A 62 2.22 10.72 11.47
C LYS A 62 3.68 10.51 11.09
N ASN A 63 4.56 10.34 12.07
CA ASN A 63 5.98 10.11 11.78
C ASN A 63 6.20 8.82 11.01
N ASP A 64 5.46 7.77 11.35
CA ASP A 64 5.54 6.50 10.63
C ASP A 64 4.95 6.63 9.23
N GLU A 65 3.88 7.40 9.09
CA GLU A 65 3.26 7.64 7.78
C GLU A 65 4.22 8.38 6.86
N ILE A 66 4.92 9.40 7.37
CA ILE A 66 5.90 10.16 6.60
C ILE A 66 7.03 9.25 6.12
N ARG A 67 7.50 8.36 7.00
CA ARG A 67 8.54 7.39 6.63
C ARG A 67 8.06 6.47 5.53
N LEU A 68 6.86 5.90 5.68
CA LEU A 68 6.31 5.01 4.67
C LEU A 68 6.17 5.72 3.34
N LYS A 69 5.69 6.97 3.35
CA LYS A 69 5.50 7.73 2.13
C LYS A 69 6.79 7.86 1.32
N LYS A 70 7.92 8.04 2.01
CA LYS A 70 9.22 8.09 1.34
C LYS A 70 9.62 6.74 0.75
N GLU A 71 9.33 5.66 1.48
CA GLU A 71 9.73 4.33 1.06
C GLU A 71 8.93 3.82 -0.14
N ILE A 72 7.67 4.27 -0.28
CA ILE A 72 6.81 3.84 -1.39
C ILE A 72 6.63 4.94 -2.44
N GLU A 73 7.49 5.95 -2.42
CA GLU A 73 7.34 7.13 -3.26
C GLU A 73 7.14 6.79 -4.74
N LYS A 74 7.83 5.78 -5.24
CA LYS A 74 7.74 5.40 -6.66
C LYS A 74 6.36 4.84 -7.05
N PHE A 75 5.55 4.45 -6.07
CA PHE A 75 4.19 3.96 -6.34
C PHE A 75 3.13 5.04 -6.15
N LEU A 76 3.51 6.20 -5.62
CA LEU A 76 2.56 7.26 -5.33
C LEU A 76 2.15 8.01 -6.57
N ILE A 77 0.88 8.43 -6.59
CA ILE A 77 0.33 9.24 -7.67
C ILE A 77 -0.12 10.57 -7.06
N ASP A 78 0.17 11.66 -7.75
CA ASP A 78 -0.29 12.99 -7.32
C ASP A 78 -1.81 13.05 -7.38
N GLU A 79 -2.40 13.55 -6.32
CA GLU A 79 -3.85 13.71 -6.24
C GLU A 79 -4.33 14.95 -6.95
#